data_51eb4886948c94f2589d6a5a653ab498
#
_entry.id   51eb4886948c94f2589d6a5a653ab498
#
_cell.length_a   1.000
_cell.length_b   1.000
_cell.length_c   1.000
_cell.angle_alpha   90.00
_cell.angle_beta   90.00
_cell.angle_gamma   90.00
#
_symmetry.space_group_name_H-M   'P 1'
#
loop_
_entity.id
_entity.type
_entity.pdbx_description
1 polymer ?
#
loop_
_entity_poly.entity_id
_entity_poly.type
_entity_poly.pdbx_seq_one_letter_code
_entity_poly.pdbx_strand_id
1 'polypeptide(L)'
;MPLTTITTPPTFVSPVSQACTQAQFDTPEFQFWCREVREPFRYHRKLWEYCFLLQVLSSEGMMAPGRKGVGFGVGRETSVAVLAARGVQVTATDLDMDSAQQEWVLTGQHAGSLADLNERWICPPDTFSQLVNFRVQDMNAISPDLTGYDFAWSLCAFEHLGNIEKGLAFVKNSLNCIKPGGLLVHTTELNCFSNDETLDNGPIVIFRRKDFEKLAAELVAEGHEDTLNFTLGDDDLDRYVDVAPYTDRRHLRLSLAGQVTTSFGLVVRKALA
;
A
#
# COMPACT_ATOMS: atom_id res chain seq x y z
N MET A 1 19.07 -1.16 -15.47
CA MET A 1 19.54 -2.41 -14.86
C MET A 1 18.59 -3.52 -15.25
N PRO A 2 18.95 -4.83 -15.24
CA PRO A 2 17.97 -5.90 -15.47
C PRO A 2 16.98 -5.96 -14.30
N LEU A 3 15.73 -6.36 -14.56
CA LEU A 3 14.74 -6.66 -13.54
C LEU A 3 15.28 -7.76 -12.61
N THR A 4 15.25 -7.53 -11.33
CA THR A 4 15.67 -8.50 -10.31
C THR A 4 14.45 -9.21 -9.74
N THR A 5 14.51 -10.55 -9.71
CA THR A 5 13.51 -11.39 -9.04
C THR A 5 14.19 -12.23 -7.96
N ILE A 6 13.68 -12.14 -6.73
CA ILE A 6 14.13 -12.91 -5.57
C ILE A 6 13.20 -14.11 -5.38
N THR A 7 13.77 -15.27 -5.04
CA THR A 7 13.05 -16.52 -4.80
C THR A 7 13.23 -17.08 -3.38
N THR A 8 13.94 -16.36 -2.52
CA THR A 8 14.00 -16.69 -1.09
C THR A 8 12.75 -16.16 -0.36
N PRO A 9 12.38 -16.71 0.80
CA PRO A 9 11.26 -16.20 1.57
C PRO A 9 11.35 -14.68 1.79
N PRO A 10 10.24 -13.93 1.61
CA PRO A 10 10.25 -12.49 1.81
C PRO A 10 10.51 -12.14 3.28
N THR A 11 11.27 -11.08 3.51
CA THR A 11 11.61 -10.62 4.86
C THR A 11 10.93 -9.30 5.17
N PHE A 12 10.63 -9.07 6.45
CA PHE A 12 10.08 -7.79 6.89
C PHE A 12 11.16 -6.75 7.21
N VAL A 13 12.40 -7.21 7.50
CA VAL A 13 13.53 -6.32 7.86
C VAL A 13 14.04 -5.51 6.68
N SER A 14 14.11 -6.13 5.51
CA SER A 14 14.54 -5.50 4.25
C SER A 14 13.51 -5.79 3.16
N PRO A 15 12.34 -5.12 3.22
CA PRO A 15 11.26 -5.40 2.31
C PRO A 15 11.56 -4.90 0.88
N VAL A 16 11.11 -5.68 -0.10
CA VAL A 16 11.09 -5.33 -1.52
C VAL A 16 9.64 -5.42 -2.01
N SER A 17 9.40 -5.36 -3.31
CA SER A 17 8.08 -5.70 -3.85
C SER A 17 7.78 -7.17 -3.57
N GLN A 18 6.89 -7.45 -2.60
CA GLN A 18 6.72 -8.79 -2.03
C GLN A 18 5.31 -9.11 -1.55
N ALA A 19 5.03 -10.41 -1.45
CA ALA A 19 3.77 -10.92 -0.89
C ALA A 19 3.78 -10.89 0.65
N CYS A 20 2.58 -10.71 1.22
CA CYS A 20 2.32 -10.89 2.66
C CYS A 20 2.47 -12.36 3.03
N THR A 21 3.29 -12.69 4.04
CA THR A 21 3.48 -14.04 4.57
C THR A 21 3.50 -14.04 6.09
N GLN A 22 3.14 -15.18 6.71
CA GLN A 22 3.09 -15.33 8.17
C GLN A 22 4.41 -14.97 8.85
N ALA A 23 5.53 -15.45 8.34
CA ALA A 23 6.85 -15.24 8.94
C ALA A 23 7.22 -13.75 9.14
N GLN A 24 6.66 -12.85 8.34
CA GLN A 24 6.90 -11.41 8.46
C GLN A 24 6.26 -10.82 9.73
N PHE A 25 5.15 -11.39 10.21
CA PHE A 25 4.45 -10.93 11.43
C PHE A 25 5.24 -11.26 12.71
N ASP A 26 6.06 -12.31 12.68
CA ASP A 26 6.77 -12.82 13.84
C ASP A 26 8.09 -12.06 14.09
N THR A 27 8.34 -10.98 13.34
CA THR A 27 9.55 -10.16 13.48
C THR A 27 9.39 -9.06 14.53
N PRO A 28 10.46 -8.67 15.25
CA PRO A 28 10.44 -7.53 16.19
C PRO A 28 10.02 -6.21 15.52
N GLU A 29 10.41 -6.00 14.27
CA GLU A 29 10.08 -4.82 13.48
C GLU A 29 8.56 -4.72 13.23
N PHE A 30 7.92 -5.84 12.89
CA PHE A 30 6.47 -5.87 12.73
C PHE A 30 5.75 -5.53 14.04
N GLN A 31 6.18 -6.14 15.16
CA GLN A 31 5.65 -5.86 16.48
C GLN A 31 5.84 -4.39 16.89
N PHE A 32 6.97 -3.79 16.51
CA PHE A 32 7.19 -2.36 16.72
C PHE A 32 6.15 -1.53 15.98
N TRP A 33 5.91 -1.78 14.69
CA TRP A 33 4.95 -1.02 13.90
C TRP A 33 3.51 -1.21 14.37
N CYS A 34 3.12 -2.40 14.84
CA CYS A 34 1.80 -2.61 15.46
C CYS A 34 1.55 -1.65 16.62
N ARG A 35 2.55 -1.42 17.47
CA ARG A 35 2.45 -0.44 18.57
C ARG A 35 2.35 0.98 18.07
N GLU A 36 3.13 1.33 17.04
CA GLU A 36 3.15 2.68 16.46
C GLU A 36 1.82 3.06 15.78
N VAL A 37 1.18 2.12 15.08
CA VAL A 37 -0.15 2.32 14.49
C VAL A 37 -1.29 2.17 15.49
N ARG A 38 -0.97 1.80 16.74
CA ARG A 38 -1.95 1.53 17.81
C ARG A 38 -3.01 0.51 17.42
N GLU A 39 -2.58 -0.54 16.71
CA GLU A 39 -3.41 -1.70 16.37
C GLU A 39 -3.03 -2.91 17.23
N PRO A 40 -4.01 -3.65 17.79
CA PRO A 40 -3.72 -4.92 18.40
C PRO A 40 -3.13 -5.89 17.38
N PHE A 41 -2.12 -6.63 17.81
CA PHE A 41 -1.50 -7.65 16.95
C PHE A 41 -2.53 -8.70 16.52
N ARG A 42 -2.54 -8.98 15.23
CA ARG A 42 -3.30 -10.08 14.62
C ARG A 42 -2.69 -10.45 13.28
N TYR A 43 -2.83 -11.70 12.87
CA TYR A 43 -2.41 -12.14 11.53
C TYR A 43 -3.46 -11.73 10.50
N HIS A 44 -3.38 -10.46 10.09
CA HIS A 44 -4.35 -9.85 9.19
C HIS A 44 -3.61 -8.99 8.15
N ARG A 45 -3.88 -9.28 6.86
CA ARG A 45 -3.19 -8.62 5.75
C ARG A 45 -3.28 -7.07 5.76
N LYS A 46 -4.41 -6.49 6.20
CA LYS A 46 -4.53 -5.04 6.33
C LYS A 46 -3.58 -4.44 7.39
N LEU A 47 -3.36 -5.17 8.49
CA LEU A 47 -2.36 -4.75 9.47
C LEU A 47 -0.94 -4.87 8.88
N TRP A 48 -0.69 -5.92 8.08
CA TRP A 48 0.57 -6.05 7.37
C TRP A 48 0.83 -4.87 6.43
N GLU A 49 -0.17 -4.41 5.69
CA GLU A 49 -0.05 -3.30 4.75
C GLU A 49 0.39 -2.00 5.43
N TYR A 50 -0.21 -1.64 6.58
CA TYR A 50 0.21 -0.50 7.38
C TYR A 50 1.66 -0.63 7.84
N CYS A 51 2.00 -1.79 8.42
CA CYS A 51 3.33 -2.05 8.93
C CYS A 51 4.37 -2.12 7.81
N PHE A 52 4.02 -2.73 6.66
CA PHE A 52 4.87 -2.82 5.47
C PHE A 52 5.24 -1.43 4.93
N LEU A 53 4.25 -0.57 4.70
CA LEU A 53 4.48 0.82 4.28
C LEU A 53 5.47 1.51 5.21
N LEU A 54 5.22 1.46 6.52
CA LEU A 54 6.05 2.16 7.50
C LEU A 54 7.46 1.56 7.60
N GLN A 55 7.59 0.25 7.48
CA GLN A 55 8.91 -0.42 7.47
C GLN A 55 9.72 -0.01 6.24
N VAL A 56 9.11 -0.03 5.04
CA VAL A 56 9.78 0.43 3.81
C VAL A 56 10.21 1.88 3.94
N LEU A 57 9.32 2.78 4.33
CA LEU A 57 9.63 4.21 4.46
C LEU A 57 10.72 4.46 5.52
N SER A 58 10.73 3.68 6.59
CA SER A 58 11.74 3.80 7.65
C SER A 58 13.11 3.33 7.18
N SER A 59 13.19 2.15 6.56
CA SER A 59 14.46 1.60 6.06
C SER A 59 15.10 2.47 4.98
N GLU A 60 14.28 3.21 4.22
CA GLU A 60 14.71 4.10 3.14
C GLU A 60 14.92 5.56 3.58
N GLY A 61 14.84 5.85 4.90
CA GLY A 61 15.07 7.20 5.46
C GLY A 61 14.02 8.24 5.06
N MET A 62 12.81 7.79 4.71
CA MET A 62 11.71 8.67 4.29
C MET A 62 10.90 9.22 5.48
N MET A 63 11.06 8.66 6.69
CA MET A 63 10.33 9.07 7.88
C MET A 63 11.12 10.05 8.74
N ALA A 64 11.50 11.18 8.17
CA ALA A 64 12.27 12.21 8.85
C ALA A 64 11.61 13.60 8.72
N PRO A 65 11.85 14.54 9.67
CA PRO A 65 11.35 15.90 9.57
C PRO A 65 11.77 16.56 8.25
N GLY A 66 10.82 17.27 7.62
CA GLY A 66 11.03 17.96 6.33
C GLY A 66 10.82 17.09 5.09
N ARG A 67 10.67 15.77 5.22
CA ARG A 67 10.20 14.92 4.13
C ARG A 67 8.74 15.19 3.80
N LYS A 68 8.36 14.97 2.55
CA LYS A 68 7.00 15.17 2.04
C LYS A 68 6.48 13.88 1.44
N GLY A 69 5.30 13.46 1.88
CA GLY A 69 4.61 12.29 1.33
C GLY A 69 3.22 12.64 0.79
N VAL A 70 2.79 11.93 -0.26
CA VAL A 70 1.40 11.98 -0.75
C VAL A 70 0.78 10.59 -0.70
N GLY A 71 -0.35 10.47 -0.03
CA GLY A 71 -1.15 9.24 0.06
C GLY A 71 -2.39 9.29 -0.82
N PHE A 72 -2.67 8.22 -1.54
CA PHE A 72 -3.81 8.10 -2.44
C PHE A 72 -4.80 7.06 -1.92
N GLY A 73 -6.09 7.45 -1.86
CA GLY A 73 -7.15 6.59 -1.34
C GLY A 73 -6.88 6.20 0.11
N VAL A 74 -6.49 7.18 0.93
CA VAL A 74 -5.99 6.89 2.29
C VAL A 74 -7.07 6.37 3.25
N GLY A 75 -8.36 6.53 2.92
CA GLY A 75 -9.40 6.11 3.83
C GLY A 75 -9.17 6.66 5.24
N ARG A 76 -9.32 5.80 6.24
CA ARG A 76 -9.07 6.12 7.67
C ARG A 76 -7.80 5.43 8.19
N GLU A 77 -6.79 5.29 7.35
CA GLU A 77 -5.54 4.64 7.73
C GLU A 77 -4.73 5.45 8.76
N THR A 78 -4.12 4.75 9.70
CA THR A 78 -3.35 5.37 10.79
C THR A 78 -1.94 5.78 10.38
N SER A 79 -1.45 5.32 9.23
CA SER A 79 -0.14 5.64 8.67
C SER A 79 0.08 7.15 8.51
N VAL A 80 -0.94 7.91 8.14
CA VAL A 80 -0.91 9.38 8.05
C VAL A 80 -0.49 10.02 9.38
N ALA A 81 -1.11 9.59 10.49
CA ALA A 81 -0.80 10.12 11.81
C ALA A 81 0.60 9.69 12.29
N VAL A 82 1.03 8.46 11.97
CA VAL A 82 2.38 7.97 12.29
C VAL A 82 3.45 8.76 11.56
N LEU A 83 3.25 9.10 10.30
CA LEU A 83 4.17 9.92 9.50
C LEU A 83 4.24 11.36 10.05
N ALA A 84 3.08 11.97 10.33
CA ALA A 84 3.02 13.32 10.90
C ALA A 84 3.71 13.39 12.28
N ALA A 85 3.53 12.38 13.13
CA ALA A 85 4.21 12.31 14.44
C ALA A 85 5.74 12.27 14.34
N ARG A 86 6.29 11.92 13.16
CA ARG A 86 7.73 11.92 12.84
C ARG A 86 8.19 13.18 12.11
N GLY A 87 7.31 14.19 11.97
CA GLY A 87 7.63 15.46 11.34
C GLY A 87 7.57 15.44 9.81
N VAL A 88 6.96 14.42 9.21
CA VAL A 88 6.72 14.34 7.77
C VAL A 88 5.53 15.22 7.40
N GLN A 89 5.67 16.02 6.34
CA GLN A 89 4.56 16.75 5.73
C GLN A 89 3.76 15.80 4.86
N VAL A 90 2.47 15.65 5.11
CA VAL A 90 1.61 14.68 4.44
C VAL A 90 0.50 15.40 3.67
N THR A 91 0.35 15.07 2.39
CA THR A 91 -0.85 15.34 1.62
C THR A 91 -1.63 14.03 1.54
N ALA A 92 -2.68 13.92 2.34
CA ALA A 92 -3.61 12.80 2.29
C ALA A 92 -4.67 13.05 1.22
N THR A 93 -4.96 12.08 0.37
CA THR A 93 -5.97 12.23 -0.68
C THR A 93 -6.95 11.07 -0.70
N ASP A 94 -8.20 11.38 -1.03
CA ASP A 94 -9.26 10.40 -1.24
C ASP A 94 -10.29 10.95 -2.24
N LEU A 95 -11.25 10.13 -2.68
CA LEU A 95 -12.40 10.60 -3.44
C LEU A 95 -13.28 11.51 -2.56
N ASP A 96 -14.11 12.34 -3.18
CA ASP A 96 -15.17 13.03 -2.45
C ASP A 96 -16.28 12.04 -2.01
N MET A 97 -17.08 12.46 -1.03
CA MET A 97 -18.17 11.63 -0.48
C MET A 97 -19.23 11.22 -1.51
N ASP A 98 -19.46 12.06 -2.53
CA ASP A 98 -20.48 11.80 -3.55
C ASP A 98 -19.96 10.82 -4.61
N SER A 99 -18.64 10.82 -4.85
CA SER A 99 -17.96 9.93 -5.81
C SER A 99 -17.50 8.62 -5.18
N ALA A 100 -17.40 8.55 -3.84
CA ALA A 100 -17.02 7.34 -3.12
C ALA A 100 -18.10 6.25 -3.28
N GLN A 101 -17.65 4.99 -3.42
CA GLN A 101 -18.60 3.87 -3.45
C GLN A 101 -19.37 3.83 -2.12
N GLN A 102 -20.70 3.68 -2.20
CA GLN A 102 -21.57 3.66 -1.01
C GLN A 102 -21.11 2.63 0.04
N GLU A 103 -20.53 1.53 -0.40
CA GLU A 103 -20.01 0.48 0.48
C GLU A 103 -18.86 0.99 1.36
N TRP A 104 -17.94 1.81 0.87
CA TRP A 104 -16.84 2.39 1.66
C TRP A 104 -17.31 3.40 2.68
N VAL A 105 -18.33 4.17 2.32
CA VAL A 105 -18.96 5.12 3.26
C VAL A 105 -19.69 4.36 4.36
N LEU A 106 -20.48 3.33 4.01
CA LEU A 106 -21.24 2.52 4.96
C LEU A 106 -20.35 1.68 5.89
N THR A 107 -19.21 1.20 5.41
CA THR A 107 -18.24 0.43 6.21
C THR A 107 -17.27 1.31 7.01
N GLY A 108 -17.39 2.66 6.90
CA GLY A 108 -16.54 3.61 7.62
C GLY A 108 -15.07 3.60 7.15
N GLN A 109 -14.79 3.17 5.93
CA GLN A 109 -13.44 3.14 5.37
C GLN A 109 -13.04 4.48 4.73
N HIS A 110 -13.99 5.32 4.37
CA HIS A 110 -13.73 6.63 3.77
C HIS A 110 -13.43 7.68 4.85
N ALA A 111 -12.41 8.53 4.64
CA ALA A 111 -12.14 9.68 5.48
C ALA A 111 -12.96 10.89 5.01
N GLY A 112 -13.90 11.32 5.83
CA GLY A 112 -14.71 12.52 5.56
C GLY A 112 -14.06 13.82 6.02
N SER A 113 -13.04 13.74 6.87
CA SER A 113 -12.37 14.89 7.45
C SER A 113 -10.94 14.61 7.86
N LEU A 114 -10.15 15.67 8.06
CA LEU A 114 -8.79 15.60 8.59
C LEU A 114 -8.74 14.93 9.97
N ALA A 115 -9.78 15.09 10.80
CA ALA A 115 -9.83 14.52 12.14
C ALA A 115 -9.89 12.99 12.12
N ASP A 116 -10.51 12.39 11.10
CA ASP A 116 -10.65 10.94 10.96
C ASP A 116 -9.28 10.24 10.77
N LEU A 117 -8.29 10.96 10.23
CA LEU A 117 -6.95 10.46 9.99
C LEU A 117 -6.06 10.40 11.25
N ASN A 118 -6.54 10.93 12.40
CA ASN A 118 -5.83 10.90 13.68
C ASN A 118 -6.74 10.50 14.85
N GLU A 119 -7.81 9.75 14.60
CA GLU A 119 -8.79 9.32 15.60
C GLU A 119 -8.18 8.54 16.77
N ARG A 120 -7.02 7.91 16.55
CA ARG A 120 -6.26 7.18 17.58
C ARG A 120 -5.29 8.05 18.38
N TRP A 121 -5.27 9.35 18.13
CA TRP A 121 -4.40 10.30 18.83
C TRP A 121 -2.90 9.96 18.76
N ILE A 122 -2.45 9.39 17.64
CA ILE A 122 -1.05 9.00 17.41
C ILE A 122 -0.16 10.25 17.35
N CYS A 123 -0.61 11.27 16.63
CA CYS A 123 0.07 12.55 16.52
C CYS A 123 -0.63 13.59 17.42
N PRO A 124 0.11 14.47 18.14
CA PRO A 124 -0.50 15.60 18.83
C PRO A 124 -1.33 16.45 17.86
N PRO A 125 -2.56 16.87 18.22
CA PRO A 125 -3.48 17.55 17.30
C PRO A 125 -2.89 18.80 16.62
N ASP A 126 -2.16 19.63 17.37
CA ASP A 126 -1.54 20.85 16.84
C ASP A 126 -0.45 20.52 15.80
N THR A 127 0.37 19.52 16.07
CA THR A 127 1.39 19.02 15.13
C THR A 127 0.73 18.43 13.90
N PHE A 128 -0.32 17.64 14.10
CA PHE A 128 -1.06 16.99 13.00
C PHE A 128 -1.65 18.04 12.06
N SER A 129 -2.35 19.04 12.59
CA SER A 129 -2.97 20.09 11.78
C SER A 129 -1.98 20.95 11.00
N GLN A 130 -0.73 21.06 11.49
CA GLN A 130 0.34 21.80 10.80
C GLN A 130 1.01 20.98 9.68
N LEU A 131 1.06 19.66 9.82
CA LEU A 131 1.81 18.77 8.93
C LEU A 131 0.95 18.03 7.94
N VAL A 132 -0.34 17.88 8.19
CA VAL A 132 -1.24 17.09 7.34
C VAL A 132 -2.23 18.01 6.62
N ASN A 133 -2.31 17.83 5.32
CA ASN A 133 -3.31 18.45 4.46
C ASN A 133 -4.16 17.35 3.81
N PHE A 134 -5.47 17.56 3.73
CA PHE A 134 -6.39 16.65 3.02
C PHE A 134 -6.88 17.28 1.73
N ARG A 135 -6.92 16.47 0.66
CA ARG A 135 -7.35 16.93 -0.65
C ARG A 135 -8.16 15.84 -1.37
N VAL A 136 -9.25 16.23 -2.00
CA VAL A 136 -10.00 15.36 -2.91
C VAL A 136 -9.18 15.08 -4.17
N GLN A 137 -9.02 13.81 -4.53
CA GLN A 137 -8.25 13.38 -5.69
C GLN A 137 -8.74 12.04 -6.25
N ASP A 138 -9.08 12.01 -7.53
CA ASP A 138 -9.31 10.78 -8.26
C ASP A 138 -7.98 10.16 -8.71
N MET A 139 -7.74 8.91 -8.33
CA MET A 139 -6.54 8.15 -8.69
C MET A 139 -6.46 7.86 -10.20
N ASN A 140 -7.59 7.84 -10.93
CA ASN A 140 -7.61 7.73 -12.39
C ASN A 140 -7.18 9.02 -13.11
N ALA A 141 -7.15 10.15 -12.41
CA ALA A 141 -6.86 11.48 -12.98
C ALA A 141 -6.04 12.32 -11.99
N ILE A 142 -4.81 11.89 -11.69
CA ILE A 142 -3.92 12.60 -10.76
C ILE A 142 -3.67 14.02 -11.25
N SER A 143 -3.93 14.99 -10.38
CA SER A 143 -3.74 16.40 -10.67
C SER A 143 -2.25 16.73 -10.89
N PRO A 144 -1.88 17.48 -11.94
CA PRO A 144 -0.48 17.73 -12.30
C PRO A 144 0.26 18.63 -11.29
N ASP A 145 -0.44 19.30 -10.37
CA ASP A 145 0.17 20.08 -9.30
C ASP A 145 0.60 19.23 -8.08
N LEU A 146 0.19 17.97 -8.02
CA LEU A 146 0.69 17.02 -7.01
C LEU A 146 2.11 16.56 -7.38
N THR A 147 3.10 17.40 -7.12
CA THR A 147 4.52 17.13 -7.46
C THR A 147 5.48 17.51 -6.34
N GLY A 148 6.72 17.02 -6.42
CA GLY A 148 7.78 17.41 -5.51
C GLY A 148 7.76 16.67 -4.16
N TYR A 149 7.09 15.54 -4.07
CA TYR A 149 7.10 14.67 -2.89
C TYR A 149 8.37 13.81 -2.85
N ASP A 150 8.77 13.40 -1.66
CA ASP A 150 9.87 12.46 -1.46
C ASP A 150 9.38 11.02 -1.64
N PHE A 151 8.12 10.76 -1.33
CA PHE A 151 7.48 9.46 -1.54
C PHE A 151 5.96 9.59 -1.79
N ALA A 152 5.39 8.55 -2.39
CA ALA A 152 3.95 8.41 -2.53
C ALA A 152 3.51 6.99 -2.15
N TRP A 153 2.25 6.82 -1.69
CA TRP A 153 1.73 5.52 -1.33
C TRP A 153 0.22 5.39 -1.60
N SER A 154 -0.23 4.13 -1.64
CA SER A 154 -1.64 3.73 -1.51
C SER A 154 -1.73 2.34 -0.90
N LEU A 155 -2.76 2.06 -0.09
CA LEU A 155 -2.94 0.77 0.57
C LEU A 155 -4.27 0.15 0.16
N CYS A 156 -4.22 -0.91 -0.68
CA CYS A 156 -5.40 -1.60 -1.24
C CYS A 156 -6.45 -0.61 -1.79
N ALA A 157 -6.02 0.27 -2.67
CA ALA A 157 -6.88 1.27 -3.28
C ALA A 157 -6.89 1.16 -4.82
N PHE A 158 -5.77 0.86 -5.46
CA PHE A 158 -5.69 0.89 -6.91
C PHE A 158 -6.31 -0.34 -7.61
N GLU A 159 -6.65 -1.39 -6.88
CA GLU A 159 -7.50 -2.48 -7.37
C GLU A 159 -8.96 -2.06 -7.63
N HIS A 160 -9.37 -0.89 -7.15
CA HIS A 160 -10.71 -0.35 -7.30
C HIS A 160 -10.86 0.63 -8.47
N LEU A 161 -9.86 0.77 -9.32
CA LEU A 161 -9.85 1.73 -10.43
C LEU A 161 -10.60 1.25 -11.69
N GLY A 162 -11.26 0.09 -11.62
CA GLY A 162 -12.16 -0.44 -12.63
C GLY A 162 -11.58 -1.56 -13.50
N ASN A 163 -10.28 -1.57 -13.78
CA ASN A 163 -9.60 -2.69 -14.43
C ASN A 163 -8.09 -2.72 -14.12
N ILE A 164 -7.44 -3.84 -14.44
CA ILE A 164 -5.99 -4.03 -14.20
C ILE A 164 -5.17 -2.94 -14.90
N GLU A 165 -5.48 -2.58 -16.14
CA GLU A 165 -4.73 -1.57 -16.90
C GLU A 165 -4.75 -0.20 -16.23
N LYS A 166 -5.90 0.23 -15.71
CA LYS A 166 -6.03 1.48 -14.96
C LYS A 166 -5.24 1.45 -13.66
N GLY A 167 -5.27 0.32 -12.94
CA GLY A 167 -4.45 0.15 -11.73
C GLY A 167 -2.95 0.27 -12.01
N LEU A 168 -2.45 -0.40 -13.05
CA LEU A 168 -1.05 -0.30 -13.46
C LEU A 168 -0.70 1.10 -13.98
N ALA A 169 -1.61 1.76 -14.70
CA ALA A 169 -1.43 3.14 -15.15
C ALA A 169 -1.35 4.12 -13.97
N PHE A 170 -2.15 3.92 -12.91
CA PHE A 170 -2.05 4.71 -11.69
C PHE A 170 -0.65 4.60 -11.07
N VAL A 171 -0.09 3.40 -10.93
CA VAL A 171 1.27 3.21 -10.38
C VAL A 171 2.29 4.02 -11.19
N LYS A 172 2.25 3.96 -12.52
CA LYS A 172 3.13 4.75 -13.39
C LYS A 172 2.92 6.24 -13.25
N ASN A 173 1.65 6.68 -13.23
CA ASN A 173 1.31 8.10 -13.13
C ASN A 173 1.72 8.70 -11.77
N SER A 174 1.66 7.92 -10.69
CA SER A 174 2.08 8.35 -9.36
C SER A 174 3.59 8.65 -9.26
N LEU A 175 4.43 8.10 -10.16
CA LEU A 175 5.84 8.49 -10.28
C LEU A 175 6.03 9.98 -10.61
N ASN A 176 5.08 10.61 -11.30
CA ASN A 176 5.17 12.04 -11.62
C ASN A 176 5.03 12.92 -10.37
N CYS A 177 4.44 12.39 -9.29
CA CYS A 177 4.28 13.11 -8.03
C CYS A 177 5.59 13.22 -7.25
N ILE A 178 6.51 12.27 -7.42
CA ILE A 178 7.73 12.17 -6.60
C ILE A 178 8.97 12.72 -7.32
N LYS A 179 9.91 13.19 -6.53
CA LYS A 179 11.23 13.66 -7.00
C LYS A 179 12.06 12.51 -7.59
N PRO A 180 13.06 12.80 -8.42
CA PRO A 180 14.11 11.81 -8.72
C PRO A 180 14.70 11.22 -7.45
N GLY A 181 14.92 9.91 -7.41
CA GLY A 181 15.35 9.17 -6.22
C GLY A 181 14.27 8.98 -5.13
N GLY A 182 13.05 9.48 -5.36
CA GLY A 182 11.90 9.28 -4.48
C GLY A 182 11.37 7.84 -4.52
N LEU A 183 10.44 7.52 -3.64
CA LEU A 183 9.95 6.17 -3.41
C LEU A 183 8.44 6.06 -3.61
N LEU A 184 7.98 5.03 -4.33
CA LEU A 184 6.60 4.59 -4.34
C LEU A 184 6.45 3.35 -3.46
N VAL A 185 5.40 3.33 -2.64
CA VAL A 185 5.01 2.16 -1.86
C VAL A 185 3.51 1.95 -2.00
N HIS A 186 3.10 0.91 -2.72
CA HIS A 186 1.70 0.59 -2.91
C HIS A 186 1.41 -0.83 -2.45
N THR A 187 0.20 -1.10 -1.94
CA THR A 187 -0.26 -2.47 -1.70
C THR A 187 -1.55 -2.74 -2.46
N THR A 188 -1.77 -4.00 -2.84
CA THR A 188 -2.97 -4.43 -3.56
C THR A 188 -3.16 -5.95 -3.46
N GLU A 189 -4.18 -6.48 -4.15
CA GLU A 189 -4.56 -7.89 -4.18
C GLU A 189 -3.75 -8.67 -5.21
N LEU A 190 -2.99 -9.68 -4.77
CA LEU A 190 -2.27 -10.63 -5.62
C LEU A 190 -3.03 -11.95 -5.73
N ASN A 191 -3.27 -12.46 -6.95
CA ASN A 191 -3.77 -13.80 -7.17
C ASN A 191 -2.70 -14.84 -6.80
N CYS A 192 -3.02 -15.71 -5.83
CA CYS A 192 -2.09 -16.70 -5.30
C CYS A 192 -1.99 -17.97 -6.15
N PHE A 193 -2.98 -18.27 -6.99
CA PHE A 193 -3.07 -19.55 -7.67
C PHE A 193 -2.98 -19.49 -9.19
N SER A 194 -3.49 -18.43 -9.80
CA SER A 194 -3.49 -18.34 -11.25
C SER A 194 -2.69 -17.15 -11.76
N ASN A 195 -1.86 -17.41 -12.78
CA ASN A 195 -1.21 -16.35 -13.54
C ASN A 195 -1.97 -16.01 -14.83
N ASP A 196 -3.05 -16.72 -15.14
CA ASP A 196 -3.85 -16.54 -16.35
C ASP A 196 -5.26 -16.05 -16.06
N GLU A 197 -6.01 -16.78 -15.25
CA GLU A 197 -7.38 -16.44 -14.89
C GLU A 197 -7.41 -15.53 -13.66
N THR A 198 -8.20 -14.45 -13.71
CA THR A 198 -8.39 -13.52 -12.59
C THR A 198 -9.64 -12.69 -12.78
N LEU A 199 -9.99 -11.92 -11.77
CA LEU A 199 -10.97 -10.83 -11.88
C LEU A 199 -10.24 -9.60 -12.41
N ASP A 200 -10.35 -9.31 -13.70
CA ASP A 200 -9.58 -8.27 -14.40
C ASP A 200 -10.35 -6.98 -14.68
N ASN A 201 -11.65 -6.96 -14.38
CA ASN A 201 -12.53 -5.82 -14.60
C ASN A 201 -13.67 -5.78 -13.56
N GLY A 202 -14.06 -4.59 -13.12
CA GLY A 202 -15.15 -4.38 -12.16
C GLY A 202 -14.79 -3.47 -10.99
N PRO A 203 -15.60 -3.48 -9.92
CA PRO A 203 -15.36 -2.63 -8.74
C PRO A 203 -14.12 -3.03 -7.94
N ILE A 204 -13.63 -4.24 -8.13
CA ILE A 204 -12.37 -4.75 -7.61
C ILE A 204 -11.72 -5.62 -8.68
N VAL A 205 -10.39 -5.55 -8.80
CA VAL A 205 -9.59 -6.44 -9.63
C VAL A 205 -8.53 -7.15 -8.79
N ILE A 206 -8.06 -8.31 -9.27
CA ILE A 206 -7.04 -9.09 -8.59
C ILE A 206 -5.86 -9.23 -9.54
N PHE A 207 -4.72 -8.64 -9.19
CA PHE A 207 -3.54 -8.64 -10.03
C PHE A 207 -2.85 -10.00 -10.03
N ARG A 208 -2.27 -10.36 -11.17
CA ARG A 208 -1.48 -11.59 -11.34
C ARG A 208 0.00 -11.28 -11.27
N ARG A 209 0.78 -12.27 -11.00
CA ARG A 209 2.24 -12.16 -11.06
C ARG A 209 2.71 -11.54 -12.39
N LYS A 210 2.18 -12.00 -13.54
CA LYS A 210 2.56 -11.48 -14.87
C LYS A 210 2.25 -9.98 -15.05
N ASP A 211 1.23 -9.46 -14.37
CA ASP A 211 0.87 -8.05 -14.45
C ASP A 211 1.95 -7.19 -13.77
N PHE A 212 2.46 -7.63 -12.62
CA PHE A 212 3.57 -6.97 -11.93
C PHE A 212 4.92 -7.18 -12.64
N GLU A 213 5.17 -8.37 -13.18
CA GLU A 213 6.38 -8.61 -13.96
C GLU A 213 6.46 -7.69 -15.20
N LYS A 214 5.33 -7.48 -15.89
CA LYS A 214 5.23 -6.53 -17.00
C LYS A 214 5.47 -5.10 -16.53
N LEU A 215 4.78 -4.66 -15.46
CA LEU A 215 4.95 -3.32 -14.89
C LEU A 215 6.41 -3.06 -14.52
N ALA A 216 7.01 -3.97 -13.74
CA ALA A 216 8.39 -3.83 -13.27
C ALA A 216 9.39 -3.81 -14.45
N ALA A 217 9.17 -4.62 -15.49
CA ALA A 217 10.01 -4.60 -16.68
C ALA A 217 9.96 -3.24 -17.41
N GLU A 218 8.75 -2.65 -17.54
CA GLU A 218 8.57 -1.31 -18.11
C GLU A 218 9.25 -0.24 -17.26
N LEU A 219 9.06 -0.25 -15.93
CA LEU A 219 9.66 0.70 -15.00
C LEU A 219 11.20 0.62 -14.99
N VAL A 220 11.76 -0.59 -15.01
CA VAL A 220 13.21 -0.81 -15.08
C VAL A 220 13.78 -0.35 -16.41
N ALA A 221 13.05 -0.53 -17.52
CA ALA A 221 13.46 -0.02 -18.84
C ALA A 221 13.49 1.53 -18.88
N GLU A 222 12.65 2.18 -18.10
CA GLU A 222 12.63 3.63 -17.87
C GLU A 222 13.70 4.13 -16.87
N GLY A 223 14.50 3.20 -16.28
CA GLY A 223 15.60 3.50 -15.36
C GLY A 223 15.21 3.48 -13.89
N HIS A 224 13.98 3.13 -13.54
CA HIS A 224 13.53 2.97 -12.16
C HIS A 224 14.06 1.67 -11.56
N GLU A 225 14.05 1.56 -10.23
CA GLU A 225 14.48 0.35 -9.54
C GLU A 225 13.27 -0.35 -8.92
N ASP A 226 13.12 -1.62 -9.22
CA ASP A 226 12.15 -2.52 -8.61
C ASP A 226 12.76 -3.92 -8.46
N THR A 227 12.45 -4.57 -7.35
CA THR A 227 12.89 -5.95 -7.08
C THR A 227 11.67 -6.75 -6.65
N LEU A 228 11.33 -7.78 -7.43
CA LEU A 228 10.13 -8.58 -7.22
C LEU A 228 10.41 -9.84 -6.40
N ASN A 229 9.53 -10.16 -5.47
CA ASN A 229 9.53 -11.40 -4.73
C ASN A 229 8.10 -11.96 -4.61
N PHE A 230 7.78 -12.96 -5.41
CA PHE A 230 6.48 -13.64 -5.41
C PHE A 230 6.46 -14.91 -4.55
N THR A 231 7.50 -15.15 -3.75
CA THR A 231 7.53 -16.32 -2.87
C THR A 231 6.42 -16.20 -1.84
N LEU A 232 5.48 -17.11 -1.89
CA LEU A 232 4.42 -17.25 -0.90
C LEU A 232 4.94 -18.06 0.28
N GLY A 233 4.52 -17.69 1.49
CA GLY A 233 4.83 -18.46 2.70
C GLY A 233 4.21 -19.84 2.68
N ASP A 234 4.75 -20.74 3.49
CA ASP A 234 4.32 -22.13 3.62
C ASP A 234 4.01 -22.52 5.08
N ASP A 235 3.85 -21.55 5.96
CA ASP A 235 3.41 -21.74 7.34
C ASP A 235 1.89 -22.01 7.41
N ASP A 236 1.40 -22.40 8.57
CA ASP A 236 0.00 -22.80 8.75
C ASP A 236 -1.00 -21.71 8.33
N LEU A 237 -0.72 -20.45 8.63
CA LEU A 237 -1.61 -19.35 8.24
C LEU A 237 -1.44 -18.95 6.76
N ASP A 238 -0.28 -19.21 6.16
CA ASP A 238 -0.09 -19.03 4.73
C ASP A 238 -0.87 -20.08 3.90
N ARG A 239 -1.10 -21.26 4.46
CA ARG A 239 -1.91 -22.32 3.83
C ARG A 239 -3.40 -22.15 4.09
N TYR A 240 -3.78 -21.43 5.14
CA TYR A 240 -5.17 -21.19 5.49
C TYR A 240 -5.78 -20.15 4.55
N VAL A 241 -6.91 -20.51 3.93
CA VAL A 241 -7.70 -19.59 3.11
C VAL A 241 -8.95 -19.20 3.89
N ASP A 242 -9.05 -17.92 4.25
CA ASP A 242 -10.23 -17.38 4.89
C ASP A 242 -11.36 -17.22 3.86
N VAL A 243 -12.56 -17.65 4.23
CA VAL A 243 -13.76 -17.59 3.39
C VAL A 243 -14.84 -16.77 4.10
N ALA A 244 -15.68 -16.09 3.33
CA ALA A 244 -16.78 -15.32 3.92
C ALA A 244 -17.76 -16.20 4.72
N PRO A 245 -18.25 -15.77 5.92
CA PRO A 245 -17.90 -14.51 6.59
C PRO A 245 -16.48 -14.54 7.14
N TYR A 246 -15.68 -13.54 6.75
CA TYR A 246 -14.25 -13.49 7.07
C TYR A 246 -13.97 -13.37 8.57
N THR A 247 -12.81 -13.89 8.98
CA THR A 247 -12.32 -13.77 10.36
C THR A 247 -11.38 -12.58 10.52
N ASP A 248 -11.32 -12.03 11.72
CA ASP A 248 -10.41 -10.90 12.03
C ASP A 248 -9.02 -11.36 12.53
N ARG A 249 -8.78 -12.66 12.68
CA ARG A 249 -7.56 -13.18 13.33
C ARG A 249 -6.67 -14.04 12.44
N ARG A 250 -7.21 -14.59 11.36
CA ARG A 250 -6.51 -15.48 10.40
C ARG A 250 -6.85 -15.08 8.98
N HIS A 251 -6.38 -13.89 8.58
CA HIS A 251 -6.80 -13.25 7.34
C HIS A 251 -5.58 -12.84 6.51
N LEU A 252 -4.70 -13.80 6.18
CA LEU A 252 -3.56 -13.59 5.30
C LEU A 252 -3.90 -13.89 3.85
N ARG A 253 -4.51 -15.06 3.60
CA ARG A 253 -5.10 -15.41 2.31
C ARG A 253 -6.60 -15.51 2.46
N LEU A 254 -7.31 -15.04 1.45
CA LEU A 254 -8.76 -15.08 1.47
C LEU A 254 -9.31 -15.48 0.10
N SER A 255 -10.51 -16.07 0.12
CA SER A 255 -11.29 -16.30 -1.09
C SER A 255 -12.10 -15.05 -1.41
N LEU A 256 -11.73 -14.35 -2.47
CA LEU A 256 -12.39 -13.13 -2.94
C LEU A 256 -12.88 -13.35 -4.38
N ALA A 257 -14.19 -13.24 -4.59
CA ALA A 257 -14.81 -13.44 -5.91
C ALA A 257 -14.37 -14.72 -6.64
N GLY A 258 -14.19 -15.83 -5.88
CA GLY A 258 -13.76 -17.12 -6.42
C GLY A 258 -12.27 -17.28 -6.67
N GLN A 259 -11.48 -16.26 -6.40
CA GLN A 259 -10.01 -16.30 -6.47
C GLN A 259 -9.42 -16.37 -5.06
N VAL A 260 -8.25 -16.96 -4.89
CA VAL A 260 -7.50 -16.87 -3.62
C VAL A 260 -6.45 -15.78 -3.76
N THR A 261 -6.49 -14.83 -2.85
CA THR A 261 -5.65 -13.63 -2.89
C THR A 261 -4.94 -13.38 -1.58
N THR A 262 -3.85 -12.64 -1.63
CA THR A 262 -3.15 -12.04 -0.49
C THR A 262 -2.70 -10.63 -0.85
N SER A 263 -2.29 -9.84 0.14
CA SER A 263 -1.71 -8.53 -0.15
C SER A 263 -0.32 -8.67 -0.77
N PHE A 264 -0.05 -7.84 -1.78
CA PHE A 264 1.26 -7.67 -2.40
C PHE A 264 1.68 -6.20 -2.27
N GLY A 265 2.88 -5.98 -1.75
CA GLY A 265 3.49 -4.65 -1.66
C GLY A 265 4.38 -4.41 -2.87
N LEU A 266 4.25 -3.24 -3.48
CA LEU A 266 5.13 -2.71 -4.53
C LEU A 266 6.05 -1.65 -3.93
N VAL A 267 7.34 -1.74 -4.23
CA VAL A 267 8.37 -0.77 -3.80
C VAL A 267 9.18 -0.36 -5.02
N VAL A 268 8.96 0.85 -5.51
CA VAL A 268 9.64 1.37 -6.70
C VAL A 268 10.44 2.62 -6.33
N ARG A 269 11.73 2.61 -6.63
CA ARG A 269 12.56 3.82 -6.54
C ARG A 269 12.64 4.50 -7.89
N LYS A 270 12.25 5.76 -7.92
CA LYS A 270 12.34 6.59 -9.13
C LYS A 270 13.81 6.81 -9.52
N ALA A 271 14.11 6.71 -10.82
CA ALA A 271 15.42 7.03 -11.36
C ALA A 271 15.93 8.39 -10.86
N LEU A 272 17.23 8.48 -10.63
CA LEU A 272 17.92 9.76 -10.53
C LEU A 272 17.92 10.40 -11.94
N ALA A 273 17.59 11.67 -12.04
CA ALA A 273 17.51 12.37 -13.32
C ALA A 273 18.86 12.38 -14.04
#